data_090a2171d31292c5893e6142cdb222be
#
_entry.id   090a2171d31292c5893e6142cdb222be
#
_cell.length_a   1.000
_cell.length_b   1.000
_cell.length_c   1.000
_cell.angle_alpha   90.00
_cell.angle_beta   90.00
_cell.angle_gamma   90.00
#
_symmetry.space_group_name_H-M   'P 1'
#
loop_
_entity.id
_entity.type
_entity.pdbx_description
1 polymer ?
#
loop_
_entity_poly.entity_id
_entity_poly.type
_entity_poly.pdbx_seq_one_letter_code
_entity_poly.pdbx_strand_id
1 'polypeptide(L)'
;MRVVSGIQPTGDLHLGNLLGAILRWVRMQDEAAPTDQHLFFLADLHALTVEVDPAQLRANIREMAAALIASGIDPDRSILFQQSAVREHAELAWVLQCTARMGWLNRMTQFKDKSGKNKEGASVGLFAYPVLQAADVLLYQATHVPVGDDQKQHIELARDIALKFNNDFETELFTVPEPFIGGGTAARVMSLRDGSAKMSKSDPSDMSRINLTDSDEAIAQKIRKARTDPEPMPSEPAGLDGRPEAKNLVGIYAAVTGGTIESVLADHHGQGFGSFKPALTDALVALIAPLRRRLVELRGDGAEIDRILAAGADKARVLAAPTIVEAYRVLGLTR
;
A
#
# COMPACT_ATOMS: atom_id res chain seq x y z
N MET A 1 19.24 4.87 4.68
CA MET A 1 18.04 4.01 4.90
C MET A 1 17.67 3.33 3.58
N ARG A 2 17.18 2.07 3.62
CA ARG A 2 16.61 1.41 2.44
C ARG A 2 15.18 0.98 2.76
N VAL A 3 14.24 1.51 1.98
CA VAL A 3 12.80 1.32 2.14
C VAL A 3 12.28 0.46 1.00
N VAL A 4 11.52 -0.57 1.32
CA VAL A 4 10.85 -1.42 0.32
C VAL A 4 9.37 -1.50 0.64
N SER A 5 8.53 -1.27 -0.34
CA SER A 5 7.09 -1.43 -0.18
C SER A 5 6.41 -1.79 -1.50
N GLY A 6 5.36 -2.58 -1.44
CA GLY A 6 4.62 -3.04 -2.62
C GLY A 6 3.14 -2.77 -2.52
N ILE A 7 2.50 -2.60 -3.68
CA ILE A 7 1.05 -2.50 -3.80
C ILE A 7 0.54 -3.46 -4.86
N GLN A 8 -0.52 -4.19 -4.55
CA GLN A 8 -1.14 -5.09 -5.54
C GLN A 8 -1.87 -4.29 -6.62
N PRO A 9 -1.67 -4.63 -7.91
CA PRO A 9 -2.33 -3.96 -9.02
C PRO A 9 -3.78 -4.45 -9.16
N THR A 10 -4.64 -4.02 -8.25
CA THR A 10 -6.04 -4.49 -8.18
C THR A 10 -7.05 -3.56 -8.86
N GLY A 11 -6.63 -2.72 -9.79
CA GLY A 11 -7.44 -1.75 -10.55
C GLY A 11 -7.48 -0.37 -9.89
N ASP A 12 -8.57 0.38 -10.11
CA ASP A 12 -8.66 1.79 -9.73
C ASP A 12 -8.32 2.05 -8.25
N LEU A 13 -7.50 3.07 -8.03
CA LEU A 13 -7.16 3.56 -6.70
C LEU A 13 -8.28 4.44 -6.16
N HIS A 14 -8.53 4.32 -4.87
CA HIS A 14 -9.44 5.20 -4.14
C HIS A 14 -8.70 6.00 -3.05
N LEU A 15 -9.37 6.96 -2.48
CA LEU A 15 -8.85 7.86 -1.45
C LEU A 15 -8.17 7.13 -0.28
N GLY A 16 -8.71 5.95 0.11
CA GLY A 16 -8.10 5.14 1.16
C GLY A 16 -6.71 4.60 0.81
N ASN A 17 -6.43 4.29 -0.46
CA ASN A 17 -5.09 3.93 -0.93
C ASN A 17 -4.17 5.15 -0.94
N LEU A 18 -4.68 6.29 -1.46
CA LEU A 18 -3.91 7.54 -1.55
C LEU A 18 -3.46 8.01 -0.17
N LEU A 19 -4.39 8.22 0.75
CA LEU A 19 -4.10 8.76 2.09
C LEU A 19 -3.46 7.70 3.03
N GLY A 20 -3.79 6.42 2.83
CA GLY A 20 -3.31 5.34 3.69
C GLY A 20 -1.88 4.87 3.40
N ALA A 21 -1.42 5.01 2.15
CA ALA A 21 -0.10 4.51 1.75
C ALA A 21 0.65 5.46 0.83
N ILE A 22 0.05 5.88 -0.30
CA ILE A 22 0.79 6.50 -1.42
C ILE A 22 1.37 7.85 -1.02
N LEU A 23 0.60 8.75 -0.40
CA LEU A 23 1.11 10.04 0.04
C LEU A 23 2.20 9.92 1.12
N ARG A 24 2.21 8.83 1.87
CA ARG A 24 3.30 8.52 2.79
C ARG A 24 4.58 8.16 2.03
N TRP A 25 4.47 7.35 0.97
CA TRP A 25 5.61 7.03 0.11
C TRP A 25 6.18 8.27 -0.56
N VAL A 26 5.30 9.16 -1.06
CA VAL A 26 5.72 10.43 -1.65
C VAL A 26 6.47 11.29 -0.63
N ARG A 27 5.94 11.45 0.58
CA ARG A 27 6.65 12.19 1.65
C ARG A 27 8.01 11.57 1.99
N MET A 28 8.09 10.24 2.12
CA MET A 28 9.35 9.56 2.38
C MET A 28 10.37 9.80 1.26
N GLN A 29 9.92 9.80 0.00
CA GLN A 29 10.74 10.16 -1.15
C GLN A 29 11.22 11.61 -1.07
N ASP A 30 10.34 12.55 -0.68
CA ASP A 30 10.63 13.98 -0.66
C ASP A 30 11.57 14.37 0.50
N GLU A 31 11.46 13.68 1.61
CA GLU A 31 12.29 13.86 2.81
C GLU A 31 13.57 13.02 2.79
N ALA A 32 13.81 12.24 1.72
CA ALA A 32 14.92 11.31 1.60
C ALA A 32 16.28 12.02 1.63
N ALA A 33 17.21 11.51 2.44
CA ALA A 33 18.62 11.87 2.33
C ALA A 33 19.24 11.33 1.02
N PRO A 34 20.30 11.95 0.48
CA PRO A 34 20.90 11.52 -0.78
C PRO A 34 21.39 10.05 -0.80
N THR A 35 21.59 9.45 0.36
CA THR A 35 22.01 8.04 0.52
C THR A 35 20.84 7.08 0.69
N ASP A 36 19.62 7.58 0.83
CA ASP A 36 18.45 6.75 1.02
C ASP A 36 17.94 6.18 -0.30
N GLN A 37 17.43 4.97 -0.26
CA GLN A 37 16.90 4.26 -1.41
C GLN A 37 15.45 3.84 -1.13
N HIS A 38 14.55 4.23 -2.02
CA HIS A 38 13.15 3.87 -1.95
C HIS A 38 12.80 2.97 -3.15
N LEU A 39 12.32 1.78 -2.85
CA LEU A 39 11.90 0.78 -3.82
C LEU A 39 10.39 0.56 -3.66
N PHE A 40 9.63 0.96 -4.65
CA PHE A 40 8.19 0.76 -4.71
C PHE A 40 7.86 -0.18 -5.87
N PHE A 41 7.11 -1.24 -5.60
CA PHE A 41 6.83 -2.22 -6.64
C PHE A 41 5.35 -2.57 -6.76
N LEU A 42 4.97 -2.93 -7.98
CA LEU A 42 3.66 -3.47 -8.29
C LEU A 42 3.71 -4.97 -8.01
N ALA A 43 3.00 -5.40 -6.96
CA ALA A 43 3.04 -6.76 -6.41
C ALA A 43 2.16 -7.72 -7.23
N ASP A 44 2.50 -7.93 -8.50
CA ASP A 44 1.74 -8.72 -9.45
C ASP A 44 1.85 -10.23 -9.22
N LEU A 45 2.98 -10.72 -8.65
CA LEU A 45 3.06 -12.11 -8.23
C LEU A 45 2.11 -12.41 -7.05
N HIS A 46 1.94 -11.45 -6.13
CA HIS A 46 0.95 -11.58 -5.08
C HIS A 46 -0.50 -11.57 -5.59
N ALA A 47 -0.75 -10.90 -6.72
CA ALA A 47 -2.08 -10.90 -7.34
C ALA A 47 -2.50 -12.31 -7.81
N LEU A 48 -1.54 -13.19 -8.14
CA LEU A 48 -1.81 -14.57 -8.57
C LEU A 48 -2.33 -15.50 -7.45
N THR A 49 -2.36 -15.04 -6.21
CA THR A 49 -2.90 -15.84 -5.09
C THR A 49 -4.41 -16.05 -5.15
N VAL A 50 -5.07 -15.26 -5.99
CA VAL A 50 -6.49 -15.39 -6.35
C VAL A 50 -6.63 -15.53 -7.86
N GLU A 51 -7.82 -15.94 -8.32
CA GLU A 51 -8.10 -16.02 -9.76
C GLU A 51 -7.99 -14.63 -10.41
N VAL A 52 -7.25 -14.54 -11.51
CA VAL A 52 -7.02 -13.31 -12.26
C VAL A 52 -7.28 -13.52 -13.76
N ASP A 53 -7.88 -12.53 -14.40
CA ASP A 53 -7.87 -12.40 -15.86
C ASP A 53 -6.52 -11.80 -16.29
N PRO A 54 -5.75 -12.47 -17.19
CA PRO A 54 -4.42 -11.98 -17.59
C PRO A 54 -4.45 -10.65 -18.32
N ALA A 55 -5.50 -10.36 -19.12
CA ALA A 55 -5.62 -9.09 -19.81
C ALA A 55 -5.92 -7.96 -18.82
N GLN A 56 -6.81 -8.21 -17.87
CA GLN A 56 -7.14 -7.27 -16.81
C GLN A 56 -5.95 -7.03 -15.89
N LEU A 57 -5.18 -8.05 -15.51
CA LEU A 57 -3.97 -7.89 -14.70
C LEU A 57 -2.96 -6.97 -15.39
N ARG A 58 -2.72 -7.16 -16.68
CA ARG A 58 -1.81 -6.30 -17.46
C ARG A 58 -2.30 -4.85 -17.51
N ALA A 59 -3.59 -4.63 -17.72
CA ALA A 59 -4.19 -3.30 -17.69
C ALA A 59 -4.05 -2.66 -16.29
N ASN A 60 -4.33 -3.42 -15.24
CA ASN A 60 -4.23 -2.96 -13.86
C ASN A 60 -2.79 -2.60 -13.43
N ILE A 61 -1.77 -3.30 -13.94
CA ILE A 61 -0.35 -2.97 -13.70
C ILE A 61 -0.03 -1.60 -14.25
N ARG A 62 -0.37 -1.31 -15.51
CA ARG A 62 -0.13 0.01 -16.13
C ARG A 62 -0.92 1.10 -15.42
N GLU A 63 -2.18 0.83 -15.12
CA GLU A 63 -3.05 1.75 -14.40
C GLU A 63 -2.49 2.12 -13.02
N MET A 64 -2.04 1.13 -12.27
CA MET A 64 -1.45 1.33 -10.95
C MET A 64 -0.14 2.12 -11.04
N ALA A 65 0.74 1.81 -12.00
CA ALA A 65 1.96 2.56 -12.24
C ALA A 65 1.66 4.04 -12.56
N ALA A 66 0.74 4.27 -13.50
CA ALA A 66 0.31 5.62 -13.86
C ALA A 66 -0.26 6.38 -12.65
N ALA A 67 -1.06 5.71 -11.83
CA ALA A 67 -1.66 6.33 -10.64
C ALA A 67 -0.62 6.65 -9.55
N LEU A 68 0.39 5.80 -9.35
CA LEU A 68 1.50 6.09 -8.43
C LEU A 68 2.31 7.29 -8.89
N ILE A 69 2.66 7.36 -10.18
CA ILE A 69 3.41 8.48 -10.76
C ILE A 69 2.55 9.77 -10.69
N ALA A 70 1.27 9.70 -11.06
CA ALA A 70 0.35 10.83 -10.95
C ALA A 70 0.22 11.35 -9.52
N SER A 71 0.33 10.46 -8.53
CA SER A 71 0.25 10.80 -7.11
C SER A 71 1.55 11.38 -6.54
N GLY A 72 2.63 11.45 -7.33
CA GLY A 72 3.89 12.10 -6.94
C GLY A 72 5.09 11.15 -6.76
N ILE A 73 4.94 9.85 -7.03
CA ILE A 73 6.12 8.97 -7.09
C ILE A 73 6.95 9.34 -8.32
N ASP A 74 8.19 9.78 -8.06
CA ASP A 74 9.15 10.19 -9.07
C ASP A 74 10.10 9.03 -9.41
N PRO A 75 10.05 8.46 -10.64
CA PRO A 75 10.91 7.34 -11.05
C PRO A 75 12.40 7.66 -11.11
N ASP A 76 12.76 8.95 -11.11
CA ASP A 76 14.17 9.37 -11.06
C ASP A 76 14.72 9.40 -9.63
N ARG A 77 13.84 9.56 -8.64
CA ARG A 77 14.18 9.60 -7.20
C ARG A 77 13.91 8.27 -6.48
N SER A 78 12.92 7.52 -6.93
CA SER A 78 12.53 6.21 -6.39
C SER A 78 12.61 5.14 -7.46
N ILE A 79 12.91 3.91 -7.08
CA ILE A 79 12.89 2.77 -7.99
C ILE A 79 11.47 2.23 -8.05
N LEU A 80 10.76 2.51 -9.14
CA LEU A 80 9.40 1.99 -9.38
C LEU A 80 9.46 0.86 -10.41
N PHE A 81 8.98 -0.34 -10.05
CA PHE A 81 9.08 -1.51 -10.92
C PHE A 81 7.95 -2.51 -10.72
N GLN A 82 7.82 -3.45 -11.65
CA GLN A 82 6.93 -4.60 -11.57
C GLN A 82 7.67 -5.77 -10.91
N GLN A 83 7.08 -6.38 -9.91
CA GLN A 83 7.70 -7.45 -9.11
C GLN A 83 8.13 -8.64 -9.98
N SER A 84 7.27 -9.13 -10.85
CA SER A 84 7.57 -10.27 -11.74
C SER A 84 8.69 -9.98 -12.75
N ALA A 85 9.00 -8.72 -13.03
CA ALA A 85 10.12 -8.35 -13.88
C ALA A 85 11.49 -8.60 -13.20
N VAL A 86 11.53 -8.77 -11.88
CA VAL A 86 12.73 -9.11 -11.10
C VAL A 86 12.56 -10.53 -10.57
N ARG A 87 13.03 -11.50 -11.37
CA ARG A 87 12.86 -12.95 -11.10
C ARG A 87 13.41 -13.40 -9.75
N GLU A 88 14.36 -12.67 -9.22
CA GLU A 88 15.03 -12.92 -7.93
C GLU A 88 14.04 -12.94 -6.76
N HIS A 89 12.89 -12.27 -6.86
CA HIS A 89 11.79 -12.37 -5.87
C HIS A 89 11.27 -13.80 -5.74
N ALA A 90 10.92 -14.43 -6.86
CA ALA A 90 10.41 -15.80 -6.85
C ALA A 90 11.52 -16.81 -6.51
N GLU A 91 12.74 -16.55 -6.96
CA GLU A 91 13.92 -17.38 -6.71
C GLU A 91 14.26 -17.41 -5.20
N LEU A 92 14.32 -16.23 -4.55
CA LEU A 92 14.54 -16.15 -3.11
C LEU A 92 13.34 -16.70 -2.32
N ALA A 93 12.11 -16.46 -2.78
CA ALA A 93 10.93 -17.00 -2.13
C ALA A 93 10.98 -18.53 -2.01
N TRP A 94 11.49 -19.24 -3.03
CA TRP A 94 11.69 -20.68 -2.95
C TRP A 94 12.70 -21.06 -1.85
N VAL A 95 13.84 -20.40 -1.81
CA VAL A 95 14.87 -20.62 -0.77
C VAL A 95 14.28 -20.40 0.63
N LEU A 96 13.57 -19.29 0.82
CA LEU A 96 12.97 -18.96 2.11
C LEU A 96 11.80 -19.89 2.50
N GLN A 97 11.06 -20.45 1.53
CA GLN A 97 10.06 -21.48 1.80
C GLN A 97 10.68 -22.75 2.40
N CYS A 98 11.92 -23.08 1.99
CA CYS A 98 12.66 -24.20 2.57
C CYS A 98 13.21 -23.88 3.98
N THR A 99 13.28 -22.63 4.37
CA THR A 99 13.71 -22.16 5.71
C THR A 99 12.52 -21.97 6.65
N ALA A 100 11.41 -21.43 6.15
CA ALA A 100 10.20 -21.14 6.92
C ALA A 100 9.57 -22.41 7.49
N ARG A 101 8.84 -22.26 8.60
CA ARG A 101 8.17 -23.40 9.25
C ARG A 101 6.67 -23.38 9.01
N MET A 102 6.07 -24.54 8.69
CA MET A 102 4.62 -24.70 8.55
C MET A 102 3.84 -24.10 9.73
N GLY A 103 4.33 -24.30 10.96
CA GLY A 103 3.69 -23.77 12.16
C GLY A 103 3.64 -22.23 12.21
N TRP A 104 4.58 -21.52 11.57
CA TRP A 104 4.56 -20.08 11.46
C TRP A 104 3.46 -19.62 10.51
N LEU A 105 3.39 -20.23 9.32
CA LEU A 105 2.37 -19.92 8.32
C LEU A 105 0.95 -20.24 8.81
N ASN A 106 0.77 -21.35 9.54
CA ASN A 106 -0.52 -21.72 10.13
C ASN A 106 -1.06 -20.70 11.16
N ARG A 107 -0.19 -19.88 11.74
CA ARG A 107 -0.58 -18.80 12.68
C ARG A 107 -1.00 -17.53 11.99
N MET A 108 -0.68 -17.37 10.68
CA MET A 108 -1.04 -16.18 9.91
C MET A 108 -2.56 -16.04 9.81
N THR A 109 -3.09 -14.91 10.25
CA THR A 109 -4.53 -14.65 10.30
C THR A 109 -5.14 -14.48 8.91
N GLN A 110 -4.42 -13.82 8.01
CA GLN A 110 -4.94 -13.50 6.66
C GLN A 110 -5.23 -14.73 5.79
N PHE A 111 -4.50 -15.84 5.96
CA PHE A 111 -4.86 -17.09 5.28
C PHE A 111 -6.24 -17.58 5.72
N LYS A 112 -6.52 -17.53 7.03
CA LYS A 112 -7.80 -17.95 7.59
C LYS A 112 -8.96 -17.08 7.06
N ASP A 113 -8.73 -15.78 6.96
CA ASP A 113 -9.72 -14.81 6.50
C ASP A 113 -10.01 -14.97 5.00
N LYS A 114 -8.96 -15.12 4.16
CA LYS A 114 -9.09 -15.19 2.71
C LYS A 114 -9.54 -16.56 2.19
N SER A 115 -9.14 -17.67 2.84
CA SER A 115 -9.57 -19.03 2.45
C SER A 115 -11.03 -19.32 2.82
N GLY A 116 -11.61 -18.57 3.74
CA GLY A 116 -12.99 -18.73 4.18
C GLY A 116 -13.28 -20.16 4.68
N LYS A 117 -14.44 -20.71 4.26
CA LYS A 117 -14.85 -22.07 4.60
C LYS A 117 -14.23 -23.15 3.69
N ASN A 118 -13.73 -22.77 2.50
CA ASN A 118 -13.18 -23.70 1.50
C ASN A 118 -11.65 -23.70 1.51
N LYS A 119 -11.05 -24.23 2.57
CA LYS A 119 -9.58 -24.32 2.68
C LYS A 119 -8.96 -25.28 1.68
N GLU A 120 -9.69 -26.33 1.30
CA GLU A 120 -9.20 -27.34 0.35
C GLU A 120 -9.13 -26.80 -1.09
N GLY A 121 -9.97 -25.83 -1.45
CA GLY A 121 -9.94 -25.16 -2.73
C GLY A 121 -8.97 -23.97 -2.80
N ALA A 122 -8.31 -23.61 -1.69
CA ALA A 122 -7.34 -22.52 -1.67
C ALA A 122 -6.04 -22.93 -2.36
N SER A 123 -5.45 -22.01 -3.16
CA SER A 123 -4.17 -22.26 -3.80
C SER A 123 -3.03 -22.37 -2.77
N VAL A 124 -1.98 -23.13 -3.09
CA VAL A 124 -0.74 -23.18 -2.28
C VAL A 124 -0.13 -21.77 -2.20
N GLY A 125 -0.23 -20.98 -3.26
CA GLY A 125 0.21 -19.57 -3.28
C GLY A 125 -0.47 -18.72 -2.22
N LEU A 126 -1.78 -18.92 -1.97
CA LEU A 126 -2.49 -18.21 -0.91
C LEU A 126 -1.98 -18.57 0.49
N PHE A 127 -1.48 -19.77 0.68
CA PHE A 127 -0.87 -20.19 1.95
C PHE A 127 0.58 -19.69 2.09
N ALA A 128 1.35 -19.70 0.99
CA ALA A 128 2.79 -19.42 0.99
C ALA A 128 3.16 -17.94 0.71
N TYR A 129 2.21 -17.08 0.26
CA TYR A 129 2.53 -15.70 -0.10
C TYR A 129 3.24 -14.89 1.02
N PRO A 130 3.06 -15.15 2.33
CA PRO A 130 3.82 -14.42 3.34
C PRO A 130 5.34 -14.64 3.24
N VAL A 131 5.76 -15.79 2.70
CA VAL A 131 7.18 -16.04 2.43
C VAL A 131 7.67 -15.31 1.20
N LEU A 132 6.83 -15.16 0.16
CA LEU A 132 7.14 -14.28 -0.98
C LEU A 132 7.27 -12.83 -0.51
N GLN A 133 6.41 -12.38 0.40
CA GLN A 133 6.54 -11.02 0.99
C GLN A 133 7.82 -10.88 1.82
N ALA A 134 8.24 -11.92 2.54
CA ALA A 134 9.55 -11.91 3.20
C ALA A 134 10.70 -11.81 2.18
N ALA A 135 10.61 -12.53 1.05
CA ALA A 135 11.58 -12.43 -0.03
C ALA A 135 11.64 -11.01 -0.62
N ASP A 136 10.48 -10.37 -0.86
CA ASP A 136 10.40 -8.99 -1.36
C ASP A 136 11.22 -8.01 -0.51
N VAL A 137 11.21 -8.21 0.80
CA VAL A 137 11.91 -7.35 1.77
C VAL A 137 13.39 -7.71 1.91
N LEU A 138 13.68 -9.00 2.10
CA LEU A 138 15.03 -9.50 2.39
C LEU A 138 15.95 -9.45 1.18
N LEU A 139 15.40 -9.59 -0.03
CA LEU A 139 16.13 -9.51 -1.30
C LEU A 139 16.95 -8.21 -1.43
N TYR A 140 16.37 -7.12 -0.96
CA TYR A 140 16.98 -5.78 -1.04
C TYR A 140 17.69 -5.35 0.23
N GLN A 141 17.84 -6.22 1.23
CA GLN A 141 18.41 -5.85 2.53
C GLN A 141 17.68 -4.63 3.13
N ALA A 142 16.35 -4.64 3.05
CA ALA A 142 15.54 -3.53 3.52
C ALA A 142 15.73 -3.31 5.02
N THR A 143 16.01 -2.07 5.41
CA THR A 143 16.13 -1.69 6.81
C THR A 143 14.78 -1.30 7.40
N HIS A 144 13.88 -0.76 6.56
CA HIS A 144 12.58 -0.24 6.97
C HIS A 144 11.49 -0.65 5.97
N VAL A 145 10.37 -1.13 6.49
CA VAL A 145 9.22 -1.51 5.67
C VAL A 145 8.01 -0.71 6.14
N PRO A 146 7.53 0.28 5.34
CA PRO A 146 6.34 1.04 5.69
C PRO A 146 5.11 0.14 5.54
N VAL A 147 4.50 -0.21 6.65
CA VAL A 147 3.32 -1.09 6.70
C VAL A 147 2.20 -0.47 7.52
N GLY A 148 0.97 -0.85 7.22
CA GLY A 148 -0.16 -0.67 8.12
C GLY A 148 -0.15 -1.73 9.23
N ASP A 149 -0.95 -1.51 10.27
CA ASP A 149 -1.06 -2.42 11.43
C ASP A 149 -1.40 -3.86 11.03
N ASP A 150 -2.19 -4.04 9.98
CA ASP A 150 -2.59 -5.34 9.43
C ASP A 150 -1.44 -6.13 8.79
N GLN A 151 -0.32 -5.48 8.45
CA GLN A 151 0.87 -6.09 7.85
C GLN A 151 1.99 -6.37 8.85
N LYS A 152 1.86 -5.96 10.10
CA LYS A 152 2.88 -6.14 11.14
C LYS A 152 3.29 -7.60 11.29
N GLN A 153 2.32 -8.52 11.30
CA GLN A 153 2.57 -9.97 11.42
C GLN A 153 3.44 -10.52 10.27
N HIS A 154 3.32 -9.95 9.05
CA HIS A 154 4.16 -10.36 7.92
C HIS A 154 5.62 -9.92 8.08
N ILE A 155 5.84 -8.73 8.65
CA ILE A 155 7.21 -8.27 8.93
C ILE A 155 7.83 -9.08 10.08
N GLU A 156 7.06 -9.44 11.08
CA GLU A 156 7.51 -10.37 12.14
C GLU A 156 7.93 -11.71 11.55
N LEU A 157 7.16 -12.26 10.59
CA LEU A 157 7.53 -13.49 9.89
C LEU A 157 8.82 -13.31 9.06
N ALA A 158 8.99 -12.20 8.36
CA ALA A 158 10.21 -11.93 7.60
C ALA A 158 11.44 -11.86 8.51
N ARG A 159 11.30 -11.26 9.71
CA ARG A 159 12.33 -11.23 10.75
C ARG A 159 12.68 -12.63 11.25
N ASP A 160 11.67 -13.46 11.56
CA ASP A 160 11.87 -14.83 12.02
C ASP A 160 12.61 -15.67 10.96
N ILE A 161 12.23 -15.51 9.68
CA ILE A 161 12.89 -16.20 8.55
C ILE A 161 14.34 -15.74 8.41
N ALA A 162 14.61 -14.43 8.45
CA ALA A 162 15.96 -13.88 8.35
C ALA A 162 16.86 -14.40 9.47
N LEU A 163 16.39 -14.31 10.71
CA LEU A 163 17.13 -14.79 11.88
C LEU A 163 17.39 -16.28 11.80
N LYS A 164 16.38 -17.07 11.40
CA LYS A 164 16.54 -18.52 11.25
C LYS A 164 17.56 -18.86 10.19
N PHE A 165 17.48 -18.24 8.99
CA PHE A 165 18.45 -18.49 7.92
C PHE A 165 19.86 -18.14 8.36
N ASN A 166 20.05 -16.95 8.93
CA ASN A 166 21.36 -16.51 9.40
C ASN A 166 21.93 -17.48 10.47
N ASN A 167 21.11 -17.96 11.39
CA ASN A 167 21.54 -18.89 12.43
C ASN A 167 21.82 -20.31 11.87
N ASP A 168 20.96 -20.84 11.00
CA ASP A 168 21.09 -22.21 10.47
C ASP A 168 22.35 -22.36 9.60
N PHE A 169 22.77 -21.29 8.93
CA PHE A 169 23.91 -21.28 8.01
C PHE A 169 25.11 -20.49 8.53
N GLU A 170 25.10 -20.07 9.80
CA GLU A 170 26.18 -19.33 10.46
C GLU A 170 26.66 -18.11 9.63
N THR A 171 25.70 -17.31 9.16
CA THR A 171 25.92 -16.16 8.28
C THR A 171 25.18 -14.91 8.78
N GLU A 172 25.56 -13.73 8.30
CA GLU A 172 24.83 -12.46 8.48
C GLU A 172 24.27 -11.96 7.14
N LEU A 173 23.82 -12.89 6.28
CA LEU A 173 23.35 -12.55 4.95
C LEU A 173 22.18 -11.59 4.98
N PHE A 174 21.12 -11.91 5.75
CA PHE A 174 19.91 -11.08 5.74
C PHE A 174 19.93 -10.04 6.86
N THR A 175 19.76 -8.78 6.47
CA THR A 175 19.40 -7.70 7.40
C THR A 175 18.03 -7.98 7.99
N VAL A 176 17.90 -7.92 9.31
CA VAL A 176 16.62 -8.10 9.98
C VAL A 176 15.80 -6.82 9.85
N PRO A 177 14.69 -6.80 9.09
CA PRO A 177 13.95 -5.58 8.81
C PRO A 177 13.19 -5.07 10.03
N GLU A 178 13.06 -3.74 10.16
CA GLU A 178 12.21 -3.13 11.17
C GLU A 178 10.89 -2.64 10.55
N PRO A 179 9.75 -2.89 11.22
CA PRO A 179 8.49 -2.30 10.78
C PRO A 179 8.57 -0.79 10.97
N PHE A 180 8.43 -0.04 9.88
CA PHE A 180 8.40 1.41 9.94
C PHE A 180 6.95 1.86 10.12
N ILE A 181 6.56 2.08 11.36
CA ILE A 181 5.31 2.73 11.73
C ILE A 181 5.62 4.23 11.82
N GLY A 182 5.96 4.84 10.68
CA GLY A 182 6.52 6.19 10.64
C GLY A 182 5.53 7.31 10.87
N GLY A 183 6.07 8.43 11.33
CA GLY A 183 5.41 9.63 11.80
C GLY A 183 4.26 10.16 10.94
N GLY A 184 3.11 10.19 11.53
CA GLY A 184 1.83 10.53 10.93
C GLY A 184 0.96 9.28 10.86
N THR A 185 -0.17 9.31 11.54
CA THR A 185 -1.21 8.28 11.41
C THR A 185 -1.58 8.15 9.94
N ALA A 186 -1.22 7.03 9.32
CA ALA A 186 -1.81 6.65 8.05
C ALA A 186 -3.33 6.75 8.24
N ALA A 187 -3.95 7.70 7.54
CA ALA A 187 -5.37 7.94 7.75
C ALA A 187 -6.14 6.67 7.36
N ARG A 188 -6.70 5.99 8.35
CA ARG A 188 -7.59 4.87 8.07
C ARG A 188 -8.91 5.44 7.56
N VAL A 189 -9.02 5.54 6.25
CA VAL A 189 -10.21 6.06 5.59
C VAL A 189 -11.30 4.99 5.62
N MET A 190 -12.45 5.36 6.19
CA MET A 190 -13.61 4.48 6.28
C MET A 190 -14.59 4.77 5.12
N SER A 191 -15.54 3.85 4.91
CA SER A 191 -16.60 4.01 3.92
C SER A 191 -17.40 5.30 4.17
N LEU A 192 -17.79 6.00 3.11
CA LEU A 192 -18.67 7.16 3.20
C LEU A 192 -20.11 6.79 3.58
N ARG A 193 -20.46 5.49 3.54
CA ARG A 193 -21.77 4.94 3.85
C ARG A 193 -21.84 4.26 5.22
N ASP A 194 -20.67 3.90 5.75
CA ASP A 194 -20.51 3.22 7.04
C ASP A 194 -19.15 3.56 7.63
N GLY A 195 -19.13 4.47 8.60
CA GLY A 195 -17.92 4.92 9.27
C GLY A 195 -17.21 3.83 10.09
N SER A 196 -17.79 2.65 10.26
CA SER A 196 -17.17 1.50 10.94
C SER A 196 -16.46 0.54 9.98
N ALA A 197 -16.83 0.55 8.69
CA ALA A 197 -16.25 -0.29 7.66
C ALA A 197 -15.13 0.43 6.91
N LYS A 198 -13.98 -0.24 6.66
CA LYS A 198 -12.88 0.34 5.86
C LYS A 198 -13.37 0.65 4.44
N MET A 199 -12.96 1.81 3.89
CA MET A 199 -13.21 2.14 2.49
C MET A 199 -12.62 1.03 1.61
N SER A 200 -13.45 0.44 0.77
CA SER A 200 -13.08 -0.73 -0.03
C SER A 200 -13.64 -0.62 -1.43
N LYS A 201 -12.86 -1.08 -2.39
CA LYS A 201 -13.26 -1.21 -3.77
C LYS A 201 -14.26 -2.38 -3.99
N SER A 202 -14.27 -3.39 -3.11
CA SER A 202 -15.20 -4.51 -3.16
C SER A 202 -16.61 -4.17 -2.64
N ASP A 203 -16.81 -2.97 -2.10
CA ASP A 203 -18.17 -2.50 -1.76
C ASP A 203 -18.98 -2.36 -3.05
N PRO A 204 -20.17 -2.95 -3.15
CA PRO A 204 -21.00 -2.88 -4.35
C PRO A 204 -21.45 -1.44 -4.67
N SER A 205 -21.48 -0.56 -3.67
CA SER A 205 -21.86 0.85 -3.85
C SER A 205 -20.65 1.72 -4.15
N ASP A 206 -20.59 2.32 -5.34
CA ASP A 206 -19.59 3.31 -5.69
C ASP A 206 -19.67 4.58 -4.81
N MET A 207 -20.83 4.84 -4.20
CA MET A 207 -21.03 5.95 -3.26
C MET A 207 -20.32 5.76 -1.91
N SER A 208 -19.73 4.58 -1.66
CA SER A 208 -18.99 4.26 -0.43
C SER A 208 -17.56 4.81 -0.44
N ARG A 209 -17.03 5.21 -1.61
CA ARG A 209 -15.63 5.59 -1.81
C ARG A 209 -15.48 6.78 -2.76
N ILE A 210 -14.35 7.46 -2.65
CA ILE A 210 -13.87 8.43 -3.64
C ILE A 210 -12.78 7.75 -4.46
N ASN A 211 -12.98 7.62 -5.77
CA ASN A 211 -11.97 7.13 -6.69
C ASN A 211 -11.08 8.29 -7.18
N LEU A 212 -9.81 8.04 -7.49
CA LEU A 212 -8.91 9.08 -8.02
C LEU A 212 -9.35 9.55 -9.41
N THR A 213 -10.24 8.82 -10.06
CA THR A 213 -10.83 9.11 -11.36
C THR A 213 -12.15 9.88 -11.29
N ASP A 214 -12.71 10.07 -10.10
CA ASP A 214 -13.99 10.77 -9.93
C ASP A 214 -13.88 12.22 -10.41
N SER A 215 -14.90 12.71 -11.14
CA SER A 215 -14.99 14.13 -11.48
C SER A 215 -15.28 14.99 -10.22
N ASP A 216 -15.08 16.31 -10.34
CA ASP A 216 -15.35 17.23 -9.25
C ASP A 216 -16.81 17.14 -8.79
N GLU A 217 -17.75 16.98 -9.73
CA GLU A 217 -19.17 16.81 -9.48
C GLU A 217 -19.45 15.47 -8.79
N ALA A 218 -18.76 14.40 -9.19
CA ALA A 218 -18.90 13.08 -8.56
C ALA A 218 -18.41 13.11 -7.10
N ILE A 219 -17.26 13.74 -6.84
CA ILE A 219 -16.73 13.96 -5.49
C ILE A 219 -17.75 14.74 -4.66
N ALA A 220 -18.25 15.87 -5.17
CA ALA A 220 -19.25 16.69 -4.48
C ALA A 220 -20.52 15.90 -4.18
N GLN A 221 -21.00 15.09 -5.13
CA GLN A 221 -22.18 14.25 -4.92
C GLN A 221 -21.96 13.18 -3.84
N LYS A 222 -20.79 12.49 -3.88
CA LYS A 222 -20.44 11.45 -2.92
C LYS A 222 -20.32 12.01 -1.50
N ILE A 223 -19.66 13.16 -1.32
CA ILE A 223 -19.52 13.82 -0.01
C ILE A 223 -20.88 14.34 0.48
N ARG A 224 -21.68 14.96 -0.38
CA ARG A 224 -23.03 15.40 -0.01
C ARG A 224 -23.87 14.25 0.53
N LYS A 225 -23.81 13.06 -0.10
CA LYS A 225 -24.55 11.85 0.27
C LYS A 225 -23.84 10.98 1.33
N ALA A 226 -22.63 11.34 1.75
CA ALA A 226 -21.93 10.65 2.83
C ALA A 226 -22.78 10.66 4.09
N ARG A 227 -22.82 9.52 4.79
CA ARG A 227 -23.59 9.40 6.02
C ARG A 227 -23.01 10.29 7.11
N THR A 228 -23.85 10.91 7.89
CA THR A 228 -23.53 11.73 9.07
C THR A 228 -24.64 11.65 10.09
N ASP A 229 -24.32 11.95 11.33
CA ASP A 229 -25.31 12.17 12.40
C ASP A 229 -25.79 13.63 12.42
N PRO A 230 -26.86 13.96 13.19
CA PRO A 230 -27.44 15.31 13.24
C PRO A 230 -26.67 16.28 14.15
N GLU A 231 -25.72 15.80 14.95
CA GLU A 231 -25.03 16.62 15.94
C GLU A 231 -24.01 17.56 15.30
N PRO A 232 -23.79 18.77 15.85
CA PRO A 232 -22.77 19.69 15.37
C PRO A 232 -21.36 19.12 15.62
N MET A 233 -20.36 19.74 14.98
CA MET A 233 -18.94 19.41 15.20
C MET A 233 -18.56 19.71 16.64
N PRO A 234 -17.92 18.75 17.34
CA PRO A 234 -17.46 18.95 18.70
C PRO A 234 -16.21 19.87 18.74
N SER A 235 -15.87 20.36 19.93
CA SER A 235 -14.67 21.20 20.14
C SER A 235 -13.38 20.39 20.28
N GLU A 236 -13.49 19.10 20.57
CA GLU A 236 -12.34 18.23 20.87
C GLU A 236 -12.56 16.79 20.37
N PRO A 237 -11.48 16.01 20.16
CA PRO A 237 -11.58 14.66 19.59
C PRO A 237 -12.46 13.68 20.37
N ALA A 238 -12.54 13.82 21.71
CA ALA A 238 -13.39 12.98 22.53
C ALA A 238 -14.89 13.08 22.15
N GLY A 239 -15.31 14.22 21.63
CA GLY A 239 -16.69 14.42 21.13
C GLY A 239 -17.00 13.67 19.82
N LEU A 240 -16.01 13.01 19.20
CA LEU A 240 -16.19 12.12 18.05
C LEU A 240 -16.36 10.65 18.46
N ASP A 241 -16.21 10.33 19.74
CA ASP A 241 -16.40 8.96 20.22
C ASP A 241 -17.87 8.55 20.07
N GLY A 242 -18.10 7.36 19.51
CA GLY A 242 -19.45 6.90 19.16
C GLY A 242 -20.05 7.52 17.90
N ARG A 243 -19.30 8.39 17.19
CA ARG A 243 -19.72 9.07 15.96
C ARG A 243 -18.78 8.69 14.77
N PRO A 244 -18.79 7.42 14.32
CA PRO A 244 -17.79 6.91 13.37
C PRO A 244 -17.82 7.65 12.02
N GLU A 245 -18.99 8.06 11.53
CA GLU A 245 -19.11 8.81 10.27
C GLU A 245 -18.51 10.23 10.39
N ALA A 246 -18.79 10.94 11.50
CA ALA A 246 -18.19 12.24 11.79
C ALA A 246 -16.67 12.13 11.89
N LYS A 247 -16.18 11.16 12.68
CA LYS A 247 -14.76 10.87 12.86
C LYS A 247 -14.06 10.59 11.53
N ASN A 248 -14.71 9.83 10.64
CA ASN A 248 -14.20 9.55 9.30
C ASN A 248 -14.05 10.83 8.45
N LEU A 249 -15.09 11.66 8.34
CA LEU A 249 -15.05 12.86 7.51
C LEU A 249 -14.05 13.89 8.04
N VAL A 250 -13.98 14.08 9.36
CA VAL A 250 -12.97 14.95 10.01
C VAL A 250 -11.56 14.41 9.78
N GLY A 251 -11.35 13.10 9.93
CA GLY A 251 -10.06 12.46 9.66
C GLY A 251 -9.62 12.57 8.20
N ILE A 252 -10.56 12.45 7.24
CA ILE A 252 -10.28 12.68 5.81
C ILE A 252 -9.87 14.13 5.58
N TYR A 253 -10.61 15.10 6.14
CA TYR A 253 -10.28 16.52 5.98
C TYR A 253 -8.89 16.84 6.54
N ALA A 254 -8.58 16.38 7.75
CA ALA A 254 -7.27 16.55 8.37
C ALA A 254 -6.15 15.96 7.49
N ALA A 255 -6.34 14.74 6.97
CA ALA A 255 -5.34 14.08 6.14
C ALA A 255 -5.13 14.78 4.79
N VAL A 256 -6.19 15.32 4.18
CA VAL A 256 -6.15 16.04 2.90
C VAL A 256 -5.50 17.41 3.03
N THR A 257 -5.76 18.12 4.13
CA THR A 257 -5.22 19.46 4.39
C THR A 257 -3.85 19.45 5.08
N GLY A 258 -3.35 18.27 5.49
CA GLY A 258 -2.11 18.16 6.27
C GLY A 258 -2.22 18.65 7.71
N GLY A 259 -3.45 18.82 8.20
CA GLY A 259 -3.75 19.24 9.56
C GLY A 259 -3.91 18.06 10.54
N THR A 260 -4.31 18.37 11.76
CA THR A 260 -4.68 17.39 12.79
C THR A 260 -6.20 17.40 13.01
N ILE A 261 -6.74 16.35 13.63
CA ILE A 261 -8.16 16.30 14.01
C ILE A 261 -8.50 17.50 14.90
N GLU A 262 -7.62 17.84 15.84
CA GLU A 262 -7.79 18.96 16.76
C GLU A 262 -7.91 20.30 16.00
N SER A 263 -7.05 20.55 15.02
CA SER A 263 -7.10 21.78 14.22
C SER A 263 -8.39 21.88 13.42
N VAL A 264 -8.83 20.77 12.80
CA VAL A 264 -10.09 20.74 12.05
C VAL A 264 -11.29 21.01 12.95
N LEU A 265 -11.30 20.42 14.15
CA LEU A 265 -12.39 20.64 15.11
C LEU A 265 -12.39 22.09 15.63
N ALA A 266 -11.22 22.70 15.85
CA ALA A 266 -11.14 24.09 16.25
C ALA A 266 -11.72 25.03 15.20
N ASP A 267 -11.43 24.79 13.91
CA ASP A 267 -11.91 25.61 12.79
C ASP A 267 -13.41 25.43 12.50
N HIS A 268 -13.97 24.26 12.79
CA HIS A 268 -15.33 23.89 12.45
C HIS A 268 -16.26 23.68 13.66
N HIS A 269 -15.78 23.96 14.88
CA HIS A 269 -16.55 23.82 16.12
C HIS A 269 -17.94 24.44 16.03
N GLY A 270 -18.95 23.68 16.47
CA GLY A 270 -20.37 24.13 16.48
C GLY A 270 -21.04 24.17 15.10
N GLN A 271 -20.30 23.94 14.02
CA GLN A 271 -20.88 23.90 12.67
C GLN A 271 -21.57 22.56 12.43
N GLY A 272 -22.66 22.59 11.65
CA GLY A 272 -23.29 21.39 11.13
C GLY A 272 -22.59 20.86 9.88
N PHE A 273 -22.92 19.61 9.51
CA PHE A 273 -22.36 18.98 8.30
C PHE A 273 -22.76 19.69 7.00
N GLY A 274 -23.80 20.52 7.01
CA GLY A 274 -24.21 21.33 5.85
C GLY A 274 -23.15 22.32 5.38
N SER A 275 -22.35 22.89 6.31
CA SER A 275 -21.21 23.78 6.01
C SER A 275 -19.89 23.02 5.89
N PHE A 276 -19.68 21.96 6.69
CA PHE A 276 -18.45 21.20 6.67
C PHE A 276 -18.25 20.38 5.38
N LYS A 277 -19.30 19.74 4.87
CA LYS A 277 -19.20 18.93 3.64
C LYS A 277 -18.76 19.70 2.40
N PRO A 278 -19.23 20.92 2.13
CA PRO A 278 -18.65 21.77 1.07
C PRO A 278 -17.16 22.01 1.24
N ALA A 279 -16.68 22.39 2.44
CA ALA A 279 -15.27 22.61 2.70
C ALA A 279 -14.43 21.32 2.47
N LEU A 280 -14.93 20.17 2.91
CA LEU A 280 -14.31 18.86 2.63
C LEU A 280 -14.29 18.58 1.12
N THR A 281 -15.34 18.90 0.39
CA THR A 281 -15.40 18.72 -1.07
C THR A 281 -14.33 19.55 -1.75
N ASP A 282 -14.22 20.84 -1.40
CA ASP A 282 -13.23 21.75 -1.99
C ASP A 282 -11.80 21.25 -1.74
N ALA A 283 -11.50 20.78 -0.53
CA ALA A 283 -10.20 20.23 -0.19
C ALA A 283 -9.90 18.94 -0.98
N LEU A 284 -10.89 18.05 -1.13
CA LEU A 284 -10.74 16.81 -1.92
C LEU A 284 -10.55 17.10 -3.41
N VAL A 285 -11.31 18.02 -3.98
CA VAL A 285 -11.17 18.44 -5.38
C VAL A 285 -9.80 19.06 -5.60
N ALA A 286 -9.34 19.93 -4.72
CA ALA A 286 -8.01 20.55 -4.81
C ALA A 286 -6.89 19.50 -4.81
N LEU A 287 -7.02 18.42 -4.03
CA LEU A 287 -6.07 17.32 -4.02
C LEU A 287 -6.18 16.43 -5.27
N ILE A 288 -7.40 15.99 -5.63
CA ILE A 288 -7.60 14.93 -6.62
C ILE A 288 -7.57 15.47 -8.07
N ALA A 289 -8.04 16.67 -8.34
CA ALA A 289 -8.12 17.17 -9.71
C ALA A 289 -6.76 17.24 -10.44
N PRO A 290 -5.65 17.73 -9.83
CA PRO A 290 -4.35 17.67 -10.48
C PRO A 290 -3.84 16.24 -10.70
N LEU A 291 -4.04 15.34 -9.73
CA LEU A 291 -3.67 13.93 -9.86
C LEU A 291 -4.44 13.27 -11.00
N ARG A 292 -5.74 13.50 -11.09
CA ARG A 292 -6.59 12.98 -12.15
C ARG A 292 -6.15 13.46 -13.53
N ARG A 293 -5.83 14.75 -13.69
CA ARG A 293 -5.31 15.29 -14.96
C ARG A 293 -4.03 14.56 -15.38
N ARG A 294 -3.08 14.43 -14.43
CA ARG A 294 -1.82 13.73 -14.71
C ARG A 294 -2.02 12.26 -15.02
N LEU A 295 -2.95 11.60 -14.34
CA LEU A 295 -3.32 10.20 -14.60
C LEU A 295 -3.88 10.01 -16.02
N VAL A 296 -4.73 10.93 -16.50
CA VAL A 296 -5.28 10.89 -17.86
C VAL A 296 -4.17 11.04 -18.91
N GLU A 297 -3.21 11.94 -18.70
CA GLU A 297 -2.05 12.10 -19.59
C GLU A 297 -1.22 10.80 -19.67
N LEU A 298 -0.88 10.23 -18.50
CA LEU A 298 -0.08 9.00 -18.42
C LEU A 298 -0.78 7.78 -19.04
N ARG A 299 -2.10 7.68 -18.92
CA ARG A 299 -2.89 6.63 -19.58
C ARG A 299 -2.80 6.70 -21.11
N GLY A 300 -2.60 7.88 -21.67
CA GLY A 300 -2.39 8.09 -23.10
C GLY A 300 -1.02 7.63 -23.60
N ASP A 301 -0.06 7.39 -22.70
CA ASP A 301 1.31 6.99 -23.06
C ASP A 301 1.73 5.69 -22.34
N GLY A 302 1.12 4.59 -22.74
CA GLY A 302 1.44 3.27 -22.18
C GLY A 302 2.88 2.82 -22.44
N ALA A 303 3.52 3.32 -23.49
CA ALA A 303 4.90 2.99 -23.81
C ALA A 303 5.87 3.64 -22.81
N GLU A 304 5.58 4.86 -22.39
CA GLU A 304 6.38 5.53 -21.37
C GLU A 304 6.26 4.83 -20.01
N ILE A 305 5.06 4.37 -19.62
CA ILE A 305 4.86 3.57 -18.40
C ILE A 305 5.69 2.29 -18.46
N ASP A 306 5.63 1.56 -19.57
CA ASP A 306 6.41 0.33 -19.75
C ASP A 306 7.92 0.60 -19.67
N ARG A 307 8.41 1.71 -20.24
CA ARG A 307 9.80 2.14 -20.19
C ARG A 307 10.24 2.44 -18.75
N ILE A 308 9.43 3.16 -18.00
CA ILE A 308 9.69 3.49 -16.58
C ILE A 308 9.79 2.20 -15.75
N LEU A 309 8.83 1.29 -15.90
CA LEU A 309 8.82 0.04 -15.15
C LEU A 309 10.01 -0.86 -15.52
N ALA A 310 10.41 -0.91 -16.79
CA ALA A 310 11.58 -1.66 -17.23
C ALA A 310 12.88 -1.09 -16.66
N ALA A 311 13.06 0.23 -16.73
CA ALA A 311 14.22 0.90 -16.15
C ALA A 311 14.31 0.70 -14.62
N GLY A 312 13.15 0.75 -13.95
CA GLY A 312 13.06 0.45 -12.53
C GLY A 312 13.44 -1.00 -12.20
N ALA A 313 12.97 -1.96 -13.01
CA ALA A 313 13.32 -3.37 -12.86
C ALA A 313 14.83 -3.62 -13.04
N ASP A 314 15.48 -2.95 -13.98
CA ASP A 314 16.92 -3.06 -14.18
C ASP A 314 17.69 -2.53 -12.95
N LYS A 315 17.29 -1.36 -12.42
CA LYS A 315 17.87 -0.82 -11.17
C LYS A 315 17.64 -1.79 -9.99
N ALA A 316 16.44 -2.35 -9.87
CA ALA A 316 16.10 -3.29 -8.80
C ALA A 316 16.91 -4.59 -8.89
N ARG A 317 17.13 -5.15 -10.10
CA ARG A 317 17.96 -6.36 -10.29
C ARG A 317 19.40 -6.14 -9.84
N VAL A 318 19.97 -4.97 -10.09
CA VAL A 318 21.35 -4.64 -9.62
C VAL A 318 21.44 -4.73 -8.11
N LEU A 319 20.39 -4.33 -7.38
CA LEU A 319 20.32 -4.42 -5.92
C LEU A 319 19.99 -5.83 -5.40
N ALA A 320 19.20 -6.59 -6.16
CA ALA A 320 18.77 -7.94 -5.81
C ALA A 320 19.86 -9.01 -6.03
N ALA A 321 20.63 -8.88 -7.11
CA ALA A 321 21.59 -9.89 -7.54
C ALA A 321 22.62 -10.28 -6.48
N PRO A 322 23.26 -9.37 -5.74
CA PRO A 322 24.22 -9.75 -4.69
C PRO A 322 23.63 -10.64 -3.62
N THR A 323 22.39 -10.37 -3.18
CA THR A 323 21.71 -11.14 -2.11
C THR A 323 21.42 -12.58 -2.56
N ILE A 324 20.93 -12.76 -3.79
CA ILE A 324 20.60 -14.11 -4.26
C ILE A 324 21.88 -14.92 -4.58
N VAL A 325 22.91 -14.29 -5.10
CA VAL A 325 24.22 -14.92 -5.34
C VAL A 325 24.82 -15.42 -4.02
N GLU A 326 24.78 -14.59 -2.99
CA GLU A 326 25.32 -14.95 -1.69
C GLU A 326 24.45 -16.01 -0.99
N ALA A 327 23.12 -15.95 -1.12
CA ALA A 327 22.24 -17.01 -0.62
C ALA A 327 22.56 -18.37 -1.25
N TYR A 328 22.82 -18.40 -2.57
CA TYR A 328 23.21 -19.63 -3.27
C TYR A 328 24.58 -20.13 -2.81
N ARG A 329 25.54 -19.23 -2.66
CA ARG A 329 26.89 -19.57 -2.16
C ARG A 329 26.82 -20.21 -0.77
N VAL A 330 26.03 -19.63 0.14
CA VAL A 330 25.85 -20.13 1.51
C VAL A 330 25.19 -21.52 1.51
N LEU A 331 24.26 -21.76 0.58
CA LEU A 331 23.54 -23.04 0.43
C LEU A 331 24.35 -24.10 -0.36
N GLY A 332 25.53 -23.76 -0.87
CA GLY A 332 26.32 -24.66 -1.72
C GLY A 332 25.74 -24.86 -3.12
N LEU A 333 24.87 -23.96 -3.58
CA LEU A 333 24.30 -23.96 -4.92
C LEU A 333 25.19 -23.16 -5.90
N THR A 334 25.15 -23.54 -7.16
CA THR A 334 25.80 -22.77 -8.25
C THR A 334 24.79 -21.91 -8.99
N ARG A 335 25.18 -20.72 -9.44
CA ARG A 335 24.37 -19.82 -10.26
C ARG A 335 25.14 -19.38 -11.49
#